data_a341739f7db7408655e916380d4438e2
#
_entry.id   a341739f7db7408655e916380d4438e2
#
_cell.length_a   1.000
_cell.length_b   1.000
_cell.length_c   1.000
_cell.angle_alpha   90.00
_cell.angle_beta   90.00
_cell.angle_gamma   90.00
#
_symmetry.space_group_name_H-M   'P 1'
#
loop_
_entity.id
_entity.type
_entity.pdbx_description
1 polymer ?
#
loop_
_entity_poly.entity_id
_entity_poly.type
_entity_poly.pdbx_seq_one_letter_code
_entity_poly.pdbx_strand_id
1 'polypeptide(L)'
;MNFNQSNYWLTTVSMPAGTPGDLPTRADVAIVGAGFTALSAARTLAKRGASVAVLEANTIGWGASSRNGGMVLTGMKLDVGTLARRYGMETARRMYSASLTSIDLVEQIIREENIDCDFSRCGHLEVACKQSHFDSYARTGEVIAKEFNHQLRIVPRKDLPAEIGSAIYFGGMVDEASAGLNPARYVAGLAQAALRVGANIYESARTLKINRGPGGGFQIETTRGNILARDVFIATSGYTSGTTPALQKKVIPIGSFIITTERLPDSLARELSPRKRMIYDSKHYLHYYRLTPD
;
A
#
# COMPACT_ATOMS: atom_id res chain seq x y z
N MET A 1 17.55 1.83 -26.59
CA MET A 1 16.41 2.40 -25.83
C MET A 1 16.98 3.07 -24.59
N ASN A 2 16.72 4.36 -24.40
CA ASN A 2 17.11 5.05 -23.18
C ASN A 2 16.00 4.85 -22.14
N PHE A 3 16.25 4.03 -21.13
CA PHE A 3 15.34 3.87 -20.00
C PHE A 3 15.58 4.98 -18.99
N ASN A 4 14.51 5.71 -18.63
CA ASN A 4 14.54 6.59 -17.48
C ASN A 4 14.33 5.74 -16.21
N GLN A 5 15.33 5.73 -15.31
CA GLN A 5 15.28 4.96 -14.08
C GLN A 5 14.63 5.74 -12.89
N SER A 6 14.08 6.91 -13.16
CA SER A 6 13.37 7.68 -12.12
C SER A 6 12.05 7.01 -11.73
N ASN A 7 11.64 7.21 -10.47
CA ASN A 7 10.33 6.76 -10.01
C ASN A 7 9.24 7.67 -10.61
N TYR A 8 8.45 7.12 -11.53
CA TYR A 8 7.37 7.83 -12.22
C TYR A 8 6.42 8.56 -11.24
N TRP A 9 5.95 7.90 -10.21
CA TRP A 9 4.99 8.50 -9.29
C TRP A 9 5.53 9.75 -8.58
N LEU A 10 6.83 9.80 -8.29
CA LEU A 10 7.47 10.98 -7.70
C LEU A 10 7.56 12.17 -8.65
N THR A 11 7.43 11.96 -9.97
CA THR A 11 7.35 13.07 -10.94
C THR A 11 5.98 13.74 -10.95
N THR A 12 4.96 13.12 -10.34
CA THR A 12 3.58 13.60 -10.33
C THR A 12 3.21 14.41 -9.09
N VAL A 13 4.14 14.61 -8.16
CA VAL A 13 3.89 15.30 -6.89
C VAL A 13 5.14 15.96 -6.33
N SER A 14 4.97 17.08 -5.67
CA SER A 14 6.01 17.67 -4.80
C SER A 14 5.83 17.16 -3.38
N MET A 15 6.83 16.41 -2.88
CA MET A 15 6.80 15.92 -1.51
C MET A 15 6.89 17.08 -0.52
N PRO A 16 6.13 17.04 0.60
CA PRO A 16 6.28 18.03 1.65
C PRO A 16 7.66 17.92 2.28
N ALA A 17 8.21 19.05 2.71
CA ALA A 17 9.44 19.04 3.51
C ALA A 17 9.16 18.43 4.90
N GLY A 18 10.12 17.69 5.42
CA GLY A 18 10.11 17.25 6.81
C GLY A 18 10.22 18.42 7.81
N THR A 19 10.12 18.11 9.08
CA THR A 19 10.27 19.07 10.17
C THR A 19 11.71 19.61 10.19
N PRO A 20 11.91 20.94 10.14
CA PRO A 20 13.24 21.53 10.21
C PRO A 20 13.84 21.44 11.63
N GLY A 21 15.15 21.70 11.74
CA GLY A 21 15.85 21.73 13.01
C GLY A 21 16.27 20.36 13.55
N ASP A 22 16.68 20.33 14.80
CA ASP A 22 17.23 19.15 15.45
C ASP A 22 16.15 18.17 15.93
N LEU A 23 16.56 16.94 16.22
CA LEU A 23 15.68 15.96 16.86
C LEU A 23 15.31 16.43 18.27
N PRO A 24 14.06 16.21 18.72
CA PRO A 24 13.70 16.47 20.10
C PRO A 24 14.44 15.50 21.02
N THR A 25 14.76 15.94 22.22
CA THR A 25 15.38 15.07 23.22
C THR A 25 14.48 13.91 23.64
N ARG A 26 13.15 14.11 23.58
CA ARG A 26 12.12 13.15 23.98
C ARG A 26 10.90 13.20 23.07
N ALA A 27 10.22 12.03 22.94
CA ALA A 27 8.90 11.90 22.35
C ALA A 27 8.12 10.80 23.09
N ASP A 28 6.78 10.80 22.98
CA ASP A 28 6.00 9.66 23.45
C ASP A 28 6.23 8.46 22.54
N VAL A 29 6.20 8.69 21.22
CA VAL A 29 6.39 7.64 20.24
C VAL A 29 7.43 8.06 19.19
N ALA A 30 8.46 7.24 19.02
CA ALA A 30 9.36 7.31 17.87
C ALA A 30 8.91 6.29 16.81
N ILE A 31 8.72 6.75 15.58
CA ILE A 31 8.31 5.88 14.45
C ILE A 31 9.48 5.79 13.47
N VAL A 32 9.92 4.57 13.16
CA VAL A 32 11.03 4.34 12.22
C VAL A 32 10.50 4.06 10.82
N GLY A 33 10.78 4.97 9.88
CA GLY A 33 10.29 4.99 8.50
C GLY A 33 9.19 6.02 8.29
N ALA A 34 9.05 6.56 7.06
CA ALA A 34 8.01 7.53 6.67
C ALA A 34 7.20 7.04 5.44
N GLY A 35 6.75 5.79 5.46
CA GLY A 35 5.81 5.21 4.50
C GLY A 35 4.36 5.28 4.98
N PHE A 36 3.42 4.66 4.24
CA PHE A 36 1.98 4.67 4.56
C PHE A 36 1.67 4.30 6.02
N THR A 37 2.24 3.20 6.50
CA THR A 37 1.99 2.70 7.85
C THR A 37 2.47 3.69 8.92
N ALA A 38 3.68 4.22 8.74
CA ALA A 38 4.26 5.20 9.66
C ALA A 38 3.45 6.49 9.74
N LEU A 39 3.12 7.07 8.58
CA LEU A 39 2.44 8.36 8.49
C LEU A 39 0.98 8.27 8.97
N SER A 40 0.28 7.18 8.67
CA SER A 40 -1.06 6.92 9.19
C SER A 40 -1.04 6.76 10.72
N ALA A 41 -0.05 6.05 11.26
CA ALA A 41 0.14 5.92 12.71
C ALA A 41 0.49 7.26 13.35
N ALA A 42 1.44 8.03 12.76
CA ALA A 42 1.84 9.34 13.24
C ALA A 42 0.65 10.31 13.32
N ARG A 43 -0.14 10.39 12.23
CA ARG A 43 -1.38 11.19 12.20
C ARG A 43 -2.34 10.79 13.33
N THR A 44 -2.57 9.50 13.48
CA THR A 44 -3.54 8.99 14.46
C THR A 44 -3.10 9.24 15.90
N LEU A 45 -1.84 9.02 16.20
CA LEU A 45 -1.28 9.21 17.54
C LEU A 45 -1.20 10.69 17.90
N ALA A 46 -0.76 11.54 16.98
CA ALA A 46 -0.71 12.99 17.21
C ALA A 46 -2.11 13.59 17.40
N LYS A 47 -3.12 13.16 16.62
CA LYS A 47 -4.52 13.53 16.85
C LYS A 47 -5.03 13.17 18.26
N ARG A 48 -4.42 12.17 18.90
CA ARG A 48 -4.74 11.76 20.28
C ARG A 48 -3.85 12.42 21.34
N GLY A 49 -3.06 13.41 20.95
CA GLY A 49 -2.23 14.21 21.84
C GLY A 49 -0.85 13.63 22.17
N ALA A 50 -0.42 12.54 21.51
CA ALA A 50 0.93 12.02 21.69
C ALA A 50 1.95 12.91 20.96
N SER A 51 3.09 13.17 21.59
CA SER A 51 4.26 13.70 20.89
C SER A 51 4.89 12.62 20.03
N VAL A 52 4.95 12.85 18.71
CA VAL A 52 5.40 11.85 17.73
C VAL A 52 6.60 12.36 16.95
N ALA A 53 7.68 11.57 16.92
CA ALA A 53 8.84 11.78 16.07
C ALA A 53 8.97 10.65 15.04
N VAL A 54 8.79 10.95 13.76
CA VAL A 54 9.02 10.03 12.65
C VAL A 54 10.45 10.17 12.17
N LEU A 55 11.21 9.07 12.14
CA LEU A 55 12.62 9.00 11.78
C LEU A 55 12.75 8.30 10.42
N GLU A 56 12.98 9.06 9.36
CA GLU A 56 13.13 8.55 7.99
C GLU A 56 14.60 8.56 7.57
N ALA A 57 15.05 7.45 7.03
CA ALA A 57 16.44 7.30 6.61
C ALA A 57 16.82 8.14 5.37
N ASN A 58 15.85 8.39 4.51
CA ASN A 58 15.99 9.15 3.26
C ASN A 58 15.02 10.35 3.26
N THR A 59 14.11 10.38 2.29
CA THR A 59 13.04 11.38 2.18
C THR A 59 11.67 10.74 2.41
N ILE A 60 10.68 11.54 2.74
CA ILE A 60 9.29 11.08 2.92
C ILE A 60 8.86 10.25 1.71
N GLY A 61 8.32 9.05 1.97
CA GLY A 61 7.82 8.16 0.93
C GLY A 61 8.88 7.56 0.01
N TRP A 62 10.17 7.69 0.29
CA TRP A 62 11.25 7.17 -0.54
C TRP A 62 11.11 5.68 -0.86
N GLY A 63 10.62 4.88 0.08
CA GLY A 63 10.51 3.43 -0.03
C GLY A 63 9.35 2.94 -0.89
N ALA A 64 8.83 1.75 -0.56
CA ALA A 64 7.78 1.06 -1.31
C ALA A 64 6.47 1.85 -1.43
N SER A 65 6.20 2.80 -0.53
CA SER A 65 4.95 3.57 -0.53
C SER A 65 4.78 4.49 -1.74
N SER A 66 5.86 4.91 -2.41
CA SER A 66 5.79 5.63 -3.68
C SER A 66 6.18 4.77 -4.89
N ARG A 67 6.43 3.47 -4.71
CA ARG A 67 7.00 2.57 -5.73
C ARG A 67 6.13 1.34 -5.95
N ASN A 68 4.82 1.48 -5.89
CA ASN A 68 3.87 0.39 -6.08
C ASN A 68 2.83 0.75 -7.15
N GLY A 69 2.00 -0.20 -7.55
CA GLY A 69 0.98 0.00 -8.59
C GLY A 69 -0.19 0.91 -8.20
N GLY A 70 -0.26 1.37 -6.95
CA GLY A 70 -1.39 2.19 -6.47
C GLY A 70 -2.71 1.43 -6.42
N MET A 71 -2.66 0.11 -6.33
CA MET A 71 -3.83 -0.75 -6.25
C MET A 71 -4.27 -0.92 -4.79
N VAL A 72 -5.54 -0.64 -4.51
CA VAL A 72 -6.17 -0.78 -3.19
C VAL A 72 -7.18 -1.91 -3.29
N LEU A 73 -6.72 -3.12 -3.04
CA LEU A 73 -7.44 -4.36 -3.36
C LEU A 73 -8.03 -5.01 -2.12
N THR A 74 -9.13 -5.74 -2.33
CA THR A 74 -9.75 -6.60 -1.33
C THR A 74 -8.94 -7.87 -1.07
N GLY A 75 -9.24 -8.54 0.03
CA GLY A 75 -8.64 -9.82 0.38
C GLY A 75 -7.24 -9.70 1.00
N MET A 76 -6.61 -10.83 1.15
CA MET A 76 -5.28 -10.98 1.75
C MET A 76 -4.33 -11.66 0.76
N LYS A 77 -3.02 -11.67 1.05
CA LYS A 77 -2.04 -12.38 0.21
C LYS A 77 -2.36 -13.88 0.07
N LEU A 78 -2.93 -14.49 1.09
CA LEU A 78 -3.40 -15.88 1.06
C LEU A 78 -4.85 -15.93 0.60
N ASP A 79 -5.18 -16.92 -0.22
CA ASP A 79 -6.55 -17.20 -0.60
C ASP A 79 -7.42 -17.57 0.61
N VAL A 80 -8.72 -17.35 0.48
CA VAL A 80 -9.69 -17.55 1.58
C VAL A 80 -9.74 -18.99 2.10
N GLY A 81 -9.55 -19.99 1.24
CA GLY A 81 -9.49 -21.39 1.63
C GLY A 81 -8.26 -21.70 2.48
N THR A 82 -7.12 -21.11 2.14
CA THR A 82 -5.89 -21.23 2.92
C THR A 82 -6.00 -20.49 4.26
N LEU A 83 -6.63 -19.31 4.29
CA LEU A 83 -6.91 -18.59 5.53
C LEU A 83 -7.80 -19.43 6.47
N ALA A 84 -8.91 -19.97 5.94
CA ALA A 84 -9.83 -20.80 6.71
C ALA A 84 -9.15 -22.05 7.27
N ARG A 85 -8.31 -22.71 6.48
CA ARG A 85 -7.55 -23.89 6.90
C ARG A 85 -6.54 -23.60 8.00
N ARG A 86 -5.84 -22.45 7.94
CA ARG A 86 -4.77 -22.08 8.90
C ARG A 86 -5.31 -21.51 10.19
N TYR A 87 -6.35 -20.71 10.13
CA TYR A 87 -6.80 -19.86 11.25
C TYR A 87 -8.24 -20.11 11.68
N GLY A 88 -8.95 -21.03 11.01
CA GLY A 88 -10.39 -21.25 11.19
C GLY A 88 -11.24 -20.26 10.40
N MET A 89 -12.46 -20.66 10.08
CA MET A 89 -13.39 -19.89 9.22
C MET A 89 -13.77 -18.54 9.84
N GLU A 90 -14.02 -18.50 11.14
CA GLU A 90 -14.36 -17.25 11.83
C GLU A 90 -13.24 -16.20 11.72
N THR A 91 -12.00 -16.61 11.99
CA THR A 91 -10.83 -15.73 11.85
C THR A 91 -10.65 -15.29 10.40
N ALA A 92 -10.81 -16.20 9.44
CA ALA A 92 -10.72 -15.89 8.01
C ALA A 92 -11.77 -14.83 7.60
N ARG A 93 -13.02 -14.95 8.07
CA ARG A 93 -14.08 -13.96 7.84
C ARG A 93 -13.70 -12.58 8.41
N ARG A 94 -13.21 -12.55 9.64
CA ARG A 94 -12.75 -11.29 10.28
C ARG A 94 -11.59 -10.65 9.49
N MET A 95 -10.63 -11.44 9.04
CA MET A 95 -9.50 -10.94 8.24
C MET A 95 -9.98 -10.39 6.88
N TYR A 96 -10.89 -11.09 6.22
CA TYR A 96 -11.44 -10.65 4.93
C TYR A 96 -12.26 -9.35 5.10
N SER A 97 -13.16 -9.29 6.10
CA SER A 97 -13.92 -8.08 6.43
C SER A 97 -13.01 -6.90 6.76
N ALA A 98 -11.92 -7.12 7.51
CA ALA A 98 -10.94 -6.08 7.80
C ALA A 98 -10.26 -5.56 6.51
N SER A 99 -10.06 -6.40 5.50
CA SER A 99 -9.52 -5.95 4.20
C SER A 99 -10.49 -5.01 3.47
N LEU A 100 -11.78 -5.29 3.50
CA LEU A 100 -12.81 -4.41 2.95
C LEU A 100 -12.85 -3.07 3.69
N THR A 101 -12.94 -3.12 5.03
CA THR A 101 -12.97 -1.94 5.89
C THR A 101 -11.70 -1.08 5.74
N SER A 102 -10.54 -1.69 5.44
CA SER A 102 -9.31 -0.92 5.23
C SER A 102 -9.35 -0.08 3.94
N ILE A 103 -10.07 -0.51 2.90
CA ILE A 103 -10.30 0.32 1.71
C ILE A 103 -11.17 1.51 2.06
N ASP A 104 -12.24 1.29 2.83
CA ASP A 104 -13.13 2.36 3.31
C ASP A 104 -12.37 3.36 4.19
N LEU A 105 -11.47 2.87 5.04
CA LEU A 105 -10.62 3.72 5.89
C LEU A 105 -9.66 4.58 5.04
N VAL A 106 -9.06 4.03 4.00
CA VAL A 106 -8.22 4.79 3.05
C VAL A 106 -9.04 5.91 2.42
N GLU A 107 -10.22 5.61 1.90
CA GLU A 107 -11.11 6.61 1.31
C GLU A 107 -11.57 7.66 2.33
N GLN A 108 -11.89 7.25 3.55
CA GLN A 108 -12.24 8.16 4.64
C GLN A 108 -11.09 9.13 4.95
N ILE A 109 -9.86 8.64 5.09
CA ILE A 109 -8.68 9.49 5.34
C ILE A 109 -8.47 10.47 4.19
N ILE A 110 -8.61 10.02 2.94
CA ILE A 110 -8.50 10.87 1.75
C ILE A 110 -9.50 12.02 1.82
N ARG A 111 -10.75 11.75 2.18
CA ARG A 111 -11.81 12.77 2.32
C ARG A 111 -11.56 13.71 3.50
N GLU A 112 -11.26 13.15 4.68
CA GLU A 112 -11.01 13.93 5.90
C GLU A 112 -9.84 14.91 5.75
N GLU A 113 -8.77 14.47 5.07
CA GLU A 113 -7.53 15.24 4.94
C GLU A 113 -7.44 16.01 3.61
N ASN A 114 -8.47 15.91 2.74
CA ASN A 114 -8.52 16.51 1.41
C ASN A 114 -7.28 16.13 0.56
N ILE A 115 -6.95 14.83 0.51
CA ILE A 115 -5.80 14.33 -0.24
C ILE A 115 -6.17 14.17 -1.71
N ASP A 116 -5.57 14.96 -2.59
CA ASP A 116 -5.68 14.79 -4.04
C ASP A 116 -4.69 13.71 -4.52
N CYS A 117 -5.18 12.47 -4.63
CA CYS A 117 -4.38 11.31 -5.03
C CYS A 117 -5.04 10.45 -6.11
N ASP A 118 -5.93 11.01 -6.92
CA ASP A 118 -6.64 10.30 -8.00
C ASP A 118 -7.34 9.01 -7.52
N PHE A 119 -7.87 9.03 -6.29
CA PHE A 119 -8.58 7.87 -5.74
C PHE A 119 -9.85 7.59 -6.54
N SER A 120 -10.02 6.33 -6.96
CA SER A 120 -11.20 5.90 -7.69
C SER A 120 -11.60 4.47 -7.30
N ARG A 121 -12.90 4.26 -7.00
CA ARG A 121 -13.51 2.94 -6.81
C ARG A 121 -13.73 2.27 -8.17
N CYS A 122 -12.66 2.08 -8.93
CA CYS A 122 -12.71 1.49 -10.27
C CYS A 122 -12.84 -0.04 -10.27
N GLY A 123 -12.77 -0.67 -9.10
CA GLY A 123 -12.72 -2.12 -8.98
C GLY A 123 -11.42 -2.73 -9.49
N HIS A 124 -11.27 -4.04 -9.26
CA HIS A 124 -10.19 -4.79 -9.91
C HIS A 124 -10.73 -5.93 -10.77
N LEU A 125 -9.92 -6.34 -11.74
CA LEU A 125 -10.17 -7.46 -12.63
C LEU A 125 -9.00 -8.46 -12.50
N GLU A 126 -9.26 -9.65 -12.02
CA GLU A 126 -8.36 -10.78 -12.14
C GLU A 126 -8.65 -11.50 -13.45
N VAL A 127 -7.64 -11.65 -14.33
CA VAL A 127 -7.79 -12.32 -15.62
C VAL A 127 -7.15 -13.71 -15.65
N ALA A 128 -7.88 -14.68 -16.19
CA ALA A 128 -7.44 -16.08 -16.24
C ALA A 128 -6.51 -16.34 -17.41
N CYS A 129 -5.27 -16.74 -17.14
CA CYS A 129 -4.28 -17.12 -18.16
C CYS A 129 -4.49 -18.53 -18.73
N LYS A 130 -5.35 -19.36 -18.12
CA LYS A 130 -5.68 -20.71 -18.52
C LYS A 130 -7.17 -20.97 -18.31
N GLN A 131 -7.75 -21.89 -19.09
CA GLN A 131 -9.14 -22.29 -18.91
C GLN A 131 -9.40 -22.81 -17.50
N SER A 132 -8.53 -23.66 -16.95
CA SER A 132 -8.66 -24.20 -15.60
C SER A 132 -8.66 -23.16 -14.49
N HIS A 133 -7.99 -22.02 -14.70
CA HIS A 133 -8.05 -20.87 -13.77
C HIS A 133 -9.43 -20.23 -13.81
N PHE A 134 -9.96 -20.00 -15.02
CA PHE A 134 -11.31 -19.45 -15.19
C PHE A 134 -12.38 -20.37 -14.59
N ASP A 135 -12.29 -21.69 -14.81
CA ASP A 135 -13.23 -22.66 -14.26
C ASP A 135 -13.27 -22.65 -12.73
N SER A 136 -12.17 -22.24 -12.09
CA SER A 136 -12.11 -22.09 -10.63
C SER A 136 -12.79 -20.83 -10.09
N TYR A 137 -12.96 -19.79 -10.90
CA TYR A 137 -13.51 -18.50 -10.46
C TYR A 137 -14.97 -18.59 -10.01
N ALA A 138 -15.80 -19.40 -10.69
CA ALA A 138 -17.19 -19.59 -10.29
C ALA A 138 -17.27 -20.16 -8.85
N ARG A 139 -16.49 -21.19 -8.56
CA ARG A 139 -16.41 -21.79 -7.21
C ARG A 139 -15.88 -20.80 -6.18
N THR A 140 -14.85 -20.05 -6.53
CA THR A 140 -14.28 -19.01 -5.66
C THR A 140 -15.34 -17.95 -5.35
N GLY A 141 -16.07 -17.47 -6.36
CA GLY A 141 -17.15 -16.50 -6.19
C GLY A 141 -18.27 -17.00 -5.28
N GLU A 142 -18.70 -18.26 -5.46
CA GLU A 142 -19.72 -18.89 -4.60
C GLU A 142 -19.26 -18.98 -3.13
N VAL A 143 -18.02 -19.39 -2.89
CA VAL A 143 -17.45 -19.47 -1.53
C VAL A 143 -17.37 -18.08 -0.90
N ILE A 144 -16.90 -17.08 -1.65
CA ILE A 144 -16.78 -15.72 -1.14
C ILE A 144 -18.16 -15.13 -0.85
N ALA A 145 -19.14 -15.34 -1.74
CA ALA A 145 -20.50 -14.87 -1.53
C ALA A 145 -21.14 -15.50 -0.29
N LYS A 146 -21.02 -16.82 -0.14
CA LYS A 146 -21.65 -17.57 0.95
C LYS A 146 -20.96 -17.35 2.29
N GLU A 147 -19.63 -17.44 2.32
CA GLU A 147 -18.87 -17.51 3.56
C GLU A 147 -18.34 -16.14 4.04
N PHE A 148 -18.22 -15.17 3.12
CA PHE A 148 -17.63 -13.87 3.41
C PHE A 148 -18.60 -12.69 3.14
N ASN A 149 -19.83 -12.99 2.70
CA ASN A 149 -20.87 -11.99 2.38
C ASN A 149 -20.35 -10.89 1.41
N HIS A 150 -19.58 -11.31 0.40
CA HIS A 150 -19.02 -10.41 -0.59
C HIS A 150 -19.24 -10.96 -2.00
N GLN A 151 -19.64 -10.08 -2.94
CA GLN A 151 -19.99 -10.50 -4.29
C GLN A 151 -18.87 -10.22 -5.27
N LEU A 152 -18.53 -11.24 -6.05
CA LEU A 152 -17.62 -11.15 -7.19
C LEU A 152 -18.38 -11.43 -8.47
N ARG A 153 -18.08 -10.68 -9.53
CA ARG A 153 -18.71 -10.87 -10.83
C ARG A 153 -17.80 -11.65 -11.77
N ILE A 154 -18.25 -12.83 -12.19
CA ILE A 154 -17.55 -13.64 -13.17
C ILE A 154 -17.79 -13.08 -14.57
N VAL A 155 -16.72 -12.89 -15.34
CA VAL A 155 -16.74 -12.34 -16.70
C VAL A 155 -16.31 -13.44 -17.69
N PRO A 156 -17.25 -14.03 -18.44
CA PRO A 156 -16.92 -14.97 -19.48
C PRO A 156 -16.04 -14.35 -20.58
N ARG A 157 -15.29 -15.19 -21.30
CA ARG A 157 -14.38 -14.73 -22.37
C ARG A 157 -15.06 -13.83 -23.40
N LYS A 158 -16.32 -14.13 -23.78
CA LYS A 158 -17.09 -13.34 -24.76
C LYS A 158 -17.38 -11.91 -24.30
N ASP A 159 -17.48 -11.70 -22.98
CA ASP A 159 -17.81 -10.41 -22.37
C ASP A 159 -16.55 -9.65 -21.90
N LEU A 160 -15.39 -10.30 -21.94
CA LEU A 160 -14.11 -9.74 -21.48
C LEU A 160 -13.67 -8.47 -22.23
N PRO A 161 -13.96 -8.28 -23.54
CA PRO A 161 -13.64 -7.04 -24.26
C PRO A 161 -14.26 -5.77 -23.66
N ALA A 162 -15.35 -5.88 -22.90
CA ALA A 162 -15.93 -4.74 -22.17
C ALA A 162 -15.12 -4.32 -20.94
N GLU A 163 -14.17 -5.14 -20.51
CA GLU A 163 -13.33 -4.92 -19.33
C GLU A 163 -11.85 -4.68 -19.69
N ILE A 164 -11.35 -5.36 -20.74
CA ILE A 164 -9.95 -5.31 -21.15
C ILE A 164 -9.81 -5.59 -22.64
N GLY A 165 -9.00 -4.79 -23.34
CA GLY A 165 -8.67 -4.93 -24.75
C GLY A 165 -7.60 -5.98 -25.03
N SER A 166 -7.81 -7.22 -24.55
CA SER A 166 -6.87 -8.32 -24.77
C SER A 166 -7.61 -9.63 -25.01
N ALA A 167 -7.23 -10.33 -26.06
CA ALA A 167 -7.83 -11.61 -26.46
C ALA A 167 -7.12 -12.84 -25.86
N ILE A 168 -6.02 -12.66 -25.11
CA ILE A 168 -5.18 -13.78 -24.64
C ILE A 168 -5.75 -14.50 -23.43
N TYR A 169 -6.73 -13.91 -22.73
CA TYR A 169 -7.29 -14.44 -21.50
C TYR A 169 -8.54 -15.29 -21.72
N PHE A 170 -8.81 -16.20 -20.82
CA PHE A 170 -9.91 -17.16 -20.88
C PHE A 170 -11.20 -16.66 -20.21
N GLY A 171 -11.13 -15.55 -19.51
CA GLY A 171 -12.20 -14.89 -18.77
C GLY A 171 -11.61 -14.10 -17.61
N GLY A 172 -12.46 -13.59 -16.74
CA GLY A 172 -12.05 -12.79 -15.60
C GLY A 172 -13.01 -12.87 -14.42
N MET A 173 -12.58 -12.29 -13.32
CA MET A 173 -13.37 -12.09 -12.10
C MET A 173 -13.18 -10.65 -11.64
N VAL A 174 -14.29 -9.94 -11.46
CA VAL A 174 -14.31 -8.53 -11.07
C VAL A 174 -14.75 -8.40 -9.62
N ASP A 175 -14.02 -7.58 -8.87
CA ASP A 175 -14.41 -7.11 -7.55
C ASP A 175 -14.57 -5.59 -7.57
N GLU A 176 -15.81 -5.13 -7.43
CA GLU A 176 -16.17 -3.70 -7.51
C GLU A 176 -15.79 -2.92 -6.23
N ALA A 177 -15.48 -3.58 -5.11
CA ALA A 177 -15.13 -2.92 -3.87
C ALA A 177 -13.70 -2.36 -3.86
N SER A 178 -12.87 -2.82 -4.77
CA SER A 178 -11.49 -2.37 -4.90
C SER A 178 -11.36 -0.99 -5.52
N ALA A 179 -10.20 -0.37 -5.32
CA ALA A 179 -9.92 0.98 -5.79
C ALA A 179 -8.49 1.10 -6.35
N GLY A 180 -8.20 2.23 -6.94
CA GLY A 180 -6.88 2.66 -7.34
C GLY A 180 -6.60 4.09 -6.89
N LEU A 181 -5.32 4.43 -6.73
CA LEU A 181 -4.87 5.78 -6.38
C LEU A 181 -3.46 6.06 -6.92
N ASN A 182 -3.02 7.30 -6.84
CA ASN A 182 -1.63 7.68 -7.04
C ASN A 182 -0.88 7.52 -5.70
N PRO A 183 0.03 6.54 -5.58
CA PRO A 183 0.65 6.21 -4.30
C PRO A 183 1.58 7.31 -3.77
N ALA A 184 2.25 8.07 -4.66
CA ALA A 184 3.12 9.16 -4.23
C ALA A 184 2.31 10.36 -3.72
N ARG A 185 1.21 10.74 -4.39
CA ARG A 185 0.31 11.78 -3.90
C ARG A 185 -0.36 11.38 -2.58
N TYR A 186 -0.74 10.11 -2.44
CA TYR A 186 -1.32 9.63 -1.18
C TYR A 186 -0.32 9.69 -0.02
N VAL A 187 0.94 9.26 -0.21
CA VAL A 187 1.95 9.35 0.86
C VAL A 187 2.30 10.80 1.20
N ALA A 188 2.34 11.69 0.19
CA ALA A 188 2.54 13.13 0.41
C ALA A 188 1.40 13.74 1.23
N GLY A 189 0.16 13.42 0.90
CA GLY A 189 -1.02 13.87 1.63
C GLY A 189 -1.07 13.36 3.07
N LEU A 190 -0.70 12.09 3.31
CA LEU A 190 -0.57 11.55 4.67
C LEU A 190 0.51 12.27 5.48
N ALA A 191 1.65 12.60 4.87
CA ALA A 191 2.71 13.34 5.53
C ALA A 191 2.24 14.75 5.93
N GLN A 192 1.59 15.47 5.01
CA GLN A 192 0.99 16.76 5.29
C GLN A 192 -0.06 16.67 6.42
N ALA A 193 -0.90 15.65 6.39
CA ALA A 193 -1.90 15.42 7.43
C ALA A 193 -1.26 15.17 8.80
N ALA A 194 -0.20 14.38 8.86
CA ALA A 194 0.54 14.12 10.10
C ALA A 194 1.21 15.39 10.64
N LEU A 195 1.85 16.17 9.77
CA LEU A 195 2.47 17.46 10.14
C LEU A 195 1.44 18.46 10.67
N ARG A 196 0.27 18.60 10.01
CA ARG A 196 -0.81 19.50 10.45
C ARG A 196 -1.33 19.22 11.86
N VAL A 197 -1.29 17.97 12.29
CA VAL A 197 -1.76 17.57 13.64
C VAL A 197 -0.62 17.51 14.66
N GLY A 198 0.58 18.01 14.31
CA GLY A 198 1.70 18.17 15.24
C GLY A 198 2.66 16.98 15.32
N ALA A 199 2.58 15.99 14.44
CA ALA A 199 3.64 15.01 14.32
C ALA A 199 4.88 15.66 13.67
N ASN A 200 6.07 15.31 14.13
CA ASN A 200 7.32 15.76 13.53
C ASN A 200 7.92 14.65 12.66
N ILE A 201 8.37 15.00 11.46
CA ILE A 201 8.96 14.07 10.50
C ILE A 201 10.38 14.51 10.18
N TYR A 202 11.37 13.72 10.56
CA TYR A 202 12.79 14.02 10.37
C TYR A 202 13.38 13.15 9.26
N GLU A 203 13.68 13.77 8.14
CA GLU A 203 14.36 13.16 6.99
C GLU A 203 15.86 13.05 7.24
N SER A 204 16.53 12.14 6.52
CA SER A 204 17.96 11.83 6.70
C SER A 204 18.32 11.43 8.14
N ALA A 205 17.35 10.97 8.91
CA ALA A 205 17.45 10.52 10.29
C ALA A 205 17.46 8.98 10.36
N ARG A 206 18.42 8.36 9.70
CA ARG A 206 18.57 6.88 9.71
C ARG A 206 18.76 6.38 11.12
N THR A 207 17.88 5.51 11.60
CA THR A 207 18.01 4.82 12.88
C THR A 207 19.16 3.81 12.79
N LEU A 208 20.13 3.93 13.69
CA LEU A 208 21.33 3.10 13.78
C LEU A 208 21.16 2.01 14.84
N LYS A 209 20.58 2.37 16.00
CA LYS A 209 20.43 1.46 17.12
C LYS A 209 19.20 1.81 17.95
N ILE A 210 18.58 0.81 18.53
CA ILE A 210 17.47 0.94 19.46
C ILE A 210 17.79 0.13 20.71
N ASN A 211 17.95 0.81 21.84
CA ASN A 211 18.28 0.21 23.13
C ASN A 211 17.14 0.46 24.12
N ARG A 212 17.10 -0.30 25.21
CA ARG A 212 16.29 0.07 26.38
C ARG A 212 16.87 1.33 27.00
N GLY A 213 16.02 2.30 27.24
CA GLY A 213 16.40 3.56 27.87
C GLY A 213 16.40 3.49 29.40
N PRO A 214 17.08 4.43 30.08
CA PRO A 214 17.04 4.56 31.52
C PRO A 214 15.61 4.89 31.98
N GLY A 215 15.13 4.23 33.03
CA GLY A 215 13.80 4.43 33.58
C GLY A 215 12.64 3.81 32.77
N GLY A 216 12.94 2.92 31.82
CA GLY A 216 12.02 2.32 30.87
C GLY A 216 11.99 3.07 29.53
N GLY A 217 11.19 2.58 28.59
CA GLY A 217 11.16 3.13 27.22
C GLY A 217 12.40 2.76 26.39
N PHE A 218 12.77 3.62 25.45
CA PHE A 218 13.80 3.34 24.45
C PHE A 218 14.70 4.55 24.21
N GLN A 219 15.97 4.29 23.98
CA GLN A 219 16.93 5.22 23.43
C GLN A 219 17.23 4.84 21.98
N ILE A 220 16.99 5.77 21.07
CA ILE A 220 17.16 5.58 19.63
C ILE A 220 18.34 6.45 19.17
N GLU A 221 19.36 5.81 18.60
CA GLU A 221 20.51 6.45 17.98
C GLU A 221 20.25 6.62 16.49
N THR A 222 20.43 7.81 15.95
CA THR A 222 20.26 8.11 14.53
C THR A 222 21.46 8.85 13.95
N THR A 223 21.50 9.00 12.63
CA THR A 223 22.50 9.85 11.95
C THR A 223 22.38 11.34 12.28
N ARG A 224 21.30 11.77 12.93
CA ARG A 224 21.06 13.17 13.33
C ARG A 224 21.08 13.41 14.83
N GLY A 225 21.50 12.41 15.61
CA GLY A 225 21.54 12.48 17.08
C GLY A 225 20.65 11.42 17.74
N ASN A 226 20.44 11.58 19.03
CA ASN A 226 19.74 10.62 19.87
C ASN A 226 18.39 11.16 20.33
N ILE A 227 17.39 10.28 20.44
CA ILE A 227 16.08 10.59 21.00
C ILE A 227 15.68 9.53 22.03
N LEU A 228 15.06 9.95 23.11
CA LEU A 228 14.39 9.06 24.06
C LEU A 228 12.91 8.97 23.71
N ALA A 229 12.36 7.76 23.67
CA ALA A 229 10.92 7.58 23.44
C ALA A 229 10.34 6.57 24.43
N ARG A 230 9.09 6.79 24.84
CA ARG A 230 8.37 5.81 25.63
C ARG A 230 8.13 4.53 24.82
N ASP A 231 7.68 4.70 23.59
CA ASP A 231 7.35 3.62 22.67
C ASP A 231 8.11 3.77 21.35
N VAL A 232 8.39 2.65 20.68
CA VAL A 232 8.96 2.63 19.32
C VAL A 232 8.06 1.84 18.39
N PHE A 233 7.70 2.45 17.27
CA PHE A 233 6.93 1.81 16.22
C PHE A 233 7.81 1.57 14.99
N ILE A 234 8.03 0.31 14.63
CA ILE A 234 8.86 -0.07 13.49
C ILE A 234 7.99 -0.20 12.24
N ALA A 235 8.19 0.69 11.27
CA ALA A 235 7.42 0.76 10.03
C ALA A 235 8.32 0.69 8.77
N THR A 236 9.38 -0.12 8.85
CA THR A 236 10.45 -0.20 7.83
C THR A 236 10.14 -1.16 6.68
N SER A 237 9.02 -1.91 6.72
CA SER A 237 8.57 -2.83 5.66
C SER A 237 9.71 -3.78 5.22
N GLY A 238 9.90 -3.99 3.91
CA GLY A 238 10.98 -4.79 3.32
C GLY A 238 12.38 -4.22 3.50
N TYR A 239 12.50 -2.97 3.99
CA TYR A 239 13.81 -2.33 4.28
C TYR A 239 14.26 -2.54 5.73
N THR A 240 13.61 -3.42 6.48
CA THR A 240 13.99 -3.80 7.84
C THR A 240 15.42 -4.34 7.86
N SER A 241 16.30 -3.70 8.63
CA SER A 241 17.75 -3.96 8.68
C SER A 241 18.19 -4.52 10.02
N GLY A 242 19.50 -4.65 10.18
CA GLY A 242 20.14 -5.09 11.42
C GLY A 242 19.84 -4.24 12.67
N THR A 243 19.24 -3.06 12.53
CA THR A 243 18.72 -2.23 13.63
C THR A 243 17.68 -2.97 14.46
N THR A 244 16.91 -3.87 13.83
CA THR A 244 15.93 -4.74 14.50
C THR A 244 16.11 -6.20 14.07
N PRO A 245 17.15 -6.90 14.56
CA PRO A 245 17.54 -8.22 14.06
C PRO A 245 16.45 -9.28 14.21
N ALA A 246 15.66 -9.20 15.28
CA ALA A 246 14.56 -10.13 15.52
C ALA A 246 13.44 -10.01 14.48
N LEU A 247 13.17 -8.80 13.99
CA LEU A 247 12.21 -8.56 12.91
C LEU A 247 12.83 -8.87 11.55
N GLN A 248 14.08 -8.51 11.31
CA GLN A 248 14.78 -8.79 10.06
C GLN A 248 14.75 -10.28 9.70
N LYS A 249 14.92 -11.17 10.67
CA LYS A 249 14.84 -12.63 10.48
C LYS A 249 13.47 -13.14 10.05
N LYS A 250 12.42 -12.33 10.18
CA LYS A 250 11.04 -12.67 9.83
C LYS A 250 10.58 -12.06 8.49
N VAL A 251 11.43 -11.26 7.85
CA VAL A 251 11.12 -10.54 6.61
C VAL A 251 12.04 -11.04 5.50
N ILE A 252 11.45 -11.45 4.38
CA ILE A 252 12.19 -11.76 3.16
C ILE A 252 11.93 -10.61 2.18
N PRO A 253 12.92 -9.75 1.88
CA PRO A 253 12.77 -8.66 0.94
C PRO A 253 12.76 -9.23 -0.48
N ILE A 254 11.60 -9.16 -1.15
CA ILE A 254 11.46 -9.56 -2.56
C ILE A 254 11.35 -8.30 -3.40
N GLY A 255 12.24 -8.14 -4.39
CA GLY A 255 12.19 -7.06 -5.36
C GLY A 255 11.00 -7.23 -6.31
N SER A 256 10.25 -6.15 -6.51
CA SER A 256 9.23 -6.04 -7.55
C SER A 256 9.56 -4.83 -8.41
N PHE A 257 9.36 -4.96 -9.71
CA PHE A 257 9.74 -3.92 -10.67
C PHE A 257 8.50 -3.43 -11.40
N ILE A 258 8.45 -2.12 -11.62
CA ILE A 258 7.38 -1.44 -12.36
C ILE A 258 8.02 -0.70 -13.53
N ILE A 259 7.39 -0.78 -14.68
CA ILE A 259 7.70 0.04 -15.83
C ILE A 259 6.49 0.88 -16.19
N THR A 260 6.70 2.07 -16.70
CA THR A 260 5.68 2.90 -17.35
C THR A 260 6.06 3.08 -18.79
N THR A 261 5.06 3.08 -19.68
CA THR A 261 5.24 3.43 -21.09
C THR A 261 5.19 4.94 -21.26
N GLU A 262 5.45 5.41 -22.45
CA GLU A 262 5.01 6.74 -22.86
C GLU A 262 3.47 6.86 -22.79
N ARG A 263 2.96 8.10 -22.82
CA ARG A 263 1.52 8.34 -22.83
C ARG A 263 0.87 7.67 -24.04
N LEU A 264 -0.15 6.87 -23.76
CA LEU A 264 -0.94 6.21 -24.80
C LEU A 264 -1.92 7.20 -25.45
N PRO A 265 -2.19 7.07 -26.79
CA PRO A 265 -3.31 7.76 -27.39
C PRO A 265 -4.62 7.41 -26.69
N ASP A 266 -5.51 8.39 -26.50
CA ASP A 266 -6.75 8.22 -25.74
C ASP A 266 -7.65 7.10 -26.32
N SER A 267 -7.63 6.88 -27.64
CA SER A 267 -8.36 5.78 -28.28
C SER A 267 -7.83 4.42 -27.84
N LEU A 268 -6.50 4.26 -27.83
CA LEU A 268 -5.83 3.02 -27.42
C LEU A 268 -6.02 2.78 -25.91
N ALA A 269 -5.91 3.82 -25.10
CA ALA A 269 -6.14 3.71 -23.66
C ALA A 269 -7.57 3.22 -23.33
N ARG A 270 -8.57 3.77 -24.04
CA ARG A 270 -9.97 3.31 -23.91
C ARG A 270 -10.18 1.88 -24.40
N GLU A 271 -9.51 1.47 -25.46
CA GLU A 271 -9.56 0.11 -25.98
C GLU A 271 -8.94 -0.88 -24.97
N LEU A 272 -7.73 -0.57 -24.47
CA LEU A 272 -6.98 -1.45 -23.59
C LEU A 272 -7.63 -1.61 -22.20
N SER A 273 -8.22 -0.56 -21.66
CA SER A 273 -8.85 -0.59 -20.34
C SER A 273 -10.11 0.27 -20.28
N PRO A 274 -11.23 -0.22 -20.88
CA PRO A 274 -12.50 0.54 -20.99
C PRO A 274 -13.04 1.03 -19.63
N ARG A 275 -12.82 0.25 -18.59
CA ARG A 275 -13.29 0.52 -17.22
C ARG A 275 -12.21 1.11 -16.31
N LYS A 276 -10.97 1.30 -16.80
CA LYS A 276 -9.82 1.78 -16.01
C LYS A 276 -9.58 0.99 -14.72
N ARG A 277 -9.87 -0.32 -14.75
CA ARG A 277 -9.71 -1.18 -13.57
C ARG A 277 -8.26 -1.40 -13.19
N MET A 278 -8.04 -1.78 -11.94
CA MET A 278 -6.82 -2.39 -11.50
C MET A 278 -6.79 -3.83 -12.01
N ILE A 279 -5.80 -4.21 -12.80
CA ILE A 279 -5.81 -5.51 -13.47
C ILE A 279 -4.60 -6.32 -13.04
N TYR A 280 -4.78 -7.61 -12.77
CA TYR A 280 -3.70 -8.57 -12.61
C TYR A 280 -4.08 -9.94 -13.18
N ASP A 281 -3.07 -10.72 -13.55
CA ASP A 281 -3.27 -12.03 -14.13
C ASP A 281 -3.13 -13.17 -13.09
N SER A 282 -3.62 -14.34 -13.44
CA SER A 282 -3.64 -15.54 -12.57
C SER A 282 -2.34 -16.35 -12.62
N LYS A 283 -1.21 -15.79 -13.04
CA LYS A 283 0.09 -16.45 -13.03
C LYS A 283 0.67 -16.53 -11.63
N HIS A 284 1.57 -17.48 -11.40
CA HIS A 284 2.31 -17.58 -10.14
C HIS A 284 3.17 -16.31 -9.90
N TYR A 285 3.92 -15.87 -10.92
CA TYR A 285 4.54 -14.55 -11.01
C TYR A 285 3.60 -13.66 -11.81
N LEU A 286 2.61 -13.11 -11.12
CA LEU A 286 1.54 -12.33 -11.73
C LEU A 286 2.08 -11.03 -12.34
N HIS A 287 1.50 -10.65 -13.45
CA HIS A 287 1.62 -9.30 -13.98
C HIS A 287 0.43 -8.49 -13.49
N TYR A 288 0.72 -7.30 -12.98
CA TYR A 288 -0.31 -6.33 -12.62
C TYR A 288 -0.08 -5.03 -13.38
N TYR A 289 -1.14 -4.44 -13.86
CA TYR A 289 -1.10 -3.24 -14.70
C TYR A 289 -2.37 -2.44 -14.61
N ARG A 290 -2.25 -1.17 -14.94
CA ARG A 290 -3.35 -0.21 -14.95
C ARG A 290 -3.00 0.96 -15.87
N LEU A 291 -4.00 1.76 -16.25
CA LEU A 291 -3.75 3.08 -16.79
C LEU A 291 -3.44 4.05 -15.66
N THR A 292 -2.49 4.96 -15.90
CA THR A 292 -2.27 6.13 -15.04
C THR A 292 -3.31 7.22 -15.37
N PRO A 293 -3.61 8.14 -14.43
CA PRO A 293 -4.61 9.20 -14.68
C PRO A 293 -4.24 10.16 -15.81
N ASP A 294 -2.96 10.35 -16.07
CA ASP A 294 -2.35 11.30 -17.02
C ASP A 294 -1.87 10.68 -18.33
#